data_a0324b2f24a13346d52593fa54cd2154
#
_entry.id   a0324b2f24a13346d52593fa54cd2154
#
_cell.length_a   1.000
_cell.length_b   1.000
_cell.length_c   1.000
_cell.angle_alpha   90.00
_cell.angle_beta   90.00
_cell.angle_gamma   90.00
#
_symmetry.space_group_name_H-M   'P 1'
#
loop_
_entity.id
_entity.type
_entity.pdbx_description
1 polymer ?
#
loop_
_entity_poly.entity_id
_entity_poly.type
_entity_poly.pdbx_seq_one_letter_code
_entity_poly.pdbx_strand_id
1 'polypeptide(L)'
;MYKGHAVAAIAATSAHAAEEALALINVQYEILPHVSTVEEAISEGAPLLHSQYKNNIASHDVLELGDIESGFSQADLIVEREFRTSTVHQGYIEPHSATGWWTPSNKITVWGSSQGHFQIRDRTSLVLGVPVSDIKVIPMEIGGGFGGKTTIYLEPVTALLSKITGYPVKITMSRSEVLEATGPTSGSYMHVKFGATKEGKITSAQADLKFEAGAYPGSPVGAASNCIFTPYAIDNLRIDGYDIVNNKPKTTAYRAPGAPIGSFAAETLIDELAEKIGMDPLDLRIMNGAKQGTTRASGINNPLIGCIETFQATKDHDHYKSEKATKKIGRGVASGFWINGSGAACAVANVNFDGTINLTIGSMDIGGLRPVAAQHVAEVLGIPVENINPQVGDTDTVGYTSMTGGSGGAFKTGWASYEAAQDVKRQMLERAAEVWETSLDDIKLENGFFIHSSDSELKMSFSELASHLPDTGGPVVGRANLDPRGPGSAFATHLVDLEVDTETGKVTILRYTAAQDAGTAIHPSYVEGQIQGGVVQGIGWALNEEYFINESGGMTNSSLLDYRMPTSLDLPMIDALIVEVPNPLHPYGVRGVGEVAIVPPLAAMANAIYDAIGVRMTELPMNPAAIRKAIKGA
;
A
#
# COMPACT_ATOMS: atom_id res chain seq x y z
N MET A 1 28.09 1.31 2.24
CA MET A 1 27.25 0.91 3.38
C MET A 1 26.57 -0.43 3.16
N TYR A 2 26.20 -0.73 1.93
CA TYR A 2 25.65 -2.03 1.52
C TYR A 2 26.05 -2.32 0.06
N LYS A 3 26.00 -3.59 -0.36
CA LYS A 3 26.18 -3.99 -1.75
C LYS A 3 24.93 -3.59 -2.56
N GLY A 4 25.12 -2.99 -3.73
CA GLY A 4 24.06 -2.39 -4.56
C GLY A 4 24.01 -0.85 -4.49
N HIS A 5 24.78 -0.22 -3.60
CA HIS A 5 24.90 1.24 -3.59
C HIS A 5 25.56 1.73 -4.88
N ALA A 6 24.95 2.69 -5.58
CA ALA A 6 25.44 3.21 -6.85
C ALA A 6 26.83 3.85 -6.68
N VAL A 7 27.80 3.45 -7.52
CA VAL A 7 29.20 3.90 -7.47
C VAL A 7 29.56 4.76 -8.66
N ALA A 8 29.12 4.38 -9.87
CA ALA A 8 29.40 5.08 -11.10
C ALA A 8 28.24 4.98 -12.08
N ALA A 9 28.13 5.92 -13.00
CA ALA A 9 27.17 5.92 -14.08
C ALA A 9 27.84 6.34 -15.39
N ILE A 10 27.43 5.73 -16.50
CA ILE A 10 27.94 5.99 -17.83
C ILE A 10 26.81 6.38 -18.76
N ALA A 11 27.06 7.37 -19.62
CA ALA A 11 26.24 7.68 -20.79
C ALA A 11 27.00 7.39 -22.07
N ALA A 12 26.37 6.67 -22.99
CA ALA A 12 26.95 6.35 -24.31
C ALA A 12 25.87 6.52 -25.40
N THR A 13 26.24 6.37 -26.65
CA THR A 13 25.34 6.52 -27.80
C THR A 13 24.43 5.32 -28.02
N SER A 14 24.64 4.22 -27.29
CA SER A 14 23.75 3.04 -27.26
C SER A 14 23.86 2.33 -25.91
N ALA A 15 22.84 1.55 -25.56
CA ALA A 15 22.84 0.73 -24.36
C ALA A 15 24.01 -0.28 -24.35
N HIS A 16 24.27 -0.93 -25.47
CA HIS A 16 25.38 -1.89 -25.63
C HIS A 16 26.75 -1.24 -25.33
N ALA A 17 27.03 -0.06 -25.92
CA ALA A 17 28.28 0.65 -25.64
C ALA A 17 28.39 1.11 -24.18
N ALA A 18 27.26 1.43 -23.53
CA ALA A 18 27.23 1.75 -22.08
C ALA A 18 27.57 0.52 -21.23
N GLU A 19 26.99 -0.65 -21.55
CA GLU A 19 27.26 -1.91 -20.85
C GLU A 19 28.74 -2.35 -21.01
N GLU A 20 29.30 -2.28 -22.23
CA GLU A 20 30.73 -2.55 -22.47
C GLU A 20 31.59 -1.61 -21.64
N ALA A 21 31.28 -0.32 -21.61
CA ALA A 21 32.05 0.67 -20.88
C ALA A 21 31.94 0.48 -19.34
N LEU A 22 30.77 0.07 -18.83
CA LEU A 22 30.61 -0.27 -17.42
C LEU A 22 31.51 -1.43 -17.00
N ALA A 23 31.67 -2.44 -17.84
CA ALA A 23 32.56 -3.59 -17.58
C ALA A 23 34.04 -3.21 -17.49
N LEU A 24 34.43 -2.05 -18.02
CA LEU A 24 35.81 -1.53 -17.95
C LEU A 24 36.10 -0.75 -16.65
N ILE A 25 35.08 -0.41 -15.87
CA ILE A 25 35.26 0.27 -14.59
C ILE A 25 35.75 -0.73 -13.55
N ASN A 26 36.99 -0.56 -13.10
CA ASN A 26 37.56 -1.39 -12.05
C ASN A 26 37.36 -0.71 -10.69
N VAL A 27 36.53 -1.31 -9.83
CA VAL A 27 36.28 -0.85 -8.47
C VAL A 27 36.94 -1.83 -7.50
N GLN A 28 37.84 -1.31 -6.66
CA GLN A 28 38.46 -2.09 -5.59
C GLN A 28 37.71 -1.83 -4.29
N TYR A 29 37.20 -2.90 -3.66
CA TYR A 29 36.46 -2.83 -2.41
C TYR A 29 37.26 -3.42 -1.25
N GLU A 30 37.29 -2.73 -0.13
CA GLU A 30 37.63 -3.29 1.16
C GLU A 30 36.33 -3.59 1.90
N ILE A 31 36.09 -4.87 2.22
CA ILE A 31 34.90 -5.30 2.92
C ILE A 31 35.12 -5.06 4.41
N LEU A 32 34.36 -4.13 4.99
CA LEU A 32 34.40 -3.83 6.41
C LEU A 32 33.51 -4.80 7.20
N PRO A 33 33.74 -4.98 8.52
CA PRO A 33 32.79 -5.68 9.38
C PRO A 33 31.37 -5.12 9.23
N HIS A 34 30.40 -5.99 9.10
CA HIS A 34 29.01 -5.62 8.80
C HIS A 34 28.03 -6.48 9.62
N VAL A 35 26.76 -6.02 9.66
CA VAL A 35 25.63 -6.69 10.30
C VAL A 35 24.46 -6.73 9.34
N SER A 36 23.77 -7.86 9.23
CA SER A 36 22.72 -8.10 8.24
C SER A 36 21.34 -8.38 8.84
N THR A 37 21.28 -8.70 10.15
CA THR A 37 20.03 -8.99 10.86
C THR A 37 19.84 -8.05 12.05
N VAL A 38 18.62 -8.02 12.60
CA VAL A 38 18.32 -7.27 13.83
C VAL A 38 19.22 -7.74 14.97
N GLU A 39 19.28 -9.06 15.20
CA GLU A 39 19.99 -9.66 16.30
C GLU A 39 21.50 -9.39 16.24
N GLU A 40 22.10 -9.49 15.03
CA GLU A 40 23.50 -9.12 14.82
C GLU A 40 23.74 -7.64 15.13
N ALA A 41 22.85 -6.75 14.63
CA ALA A 41 23.02 -5.30 14.74
C ALA A 41 22.99 -4.79 16.19
N ILE A 42 22.15 -5.41 17.05
CA ILE A 42 22.01 -5.01 18.46
C ILE A 42 22.89 -5.81 19.42
N SER A 43 23.66 -6.80 18.92
CA SER A 43 24.54 -7.62 19.75
C SER A 43 25.66 -6.79 20.40
N GLU A 44 26.17 -7.25 21.54
CA GLU A 44 27.29 -6.59 22.22
C GLU A 44 28.54 -6.63 21.33
N GLY A 45 29.15 -5.47 21.11
CA GLY A 45 30.34 -5.34 20.26
C GLY A 45 30.08 -5.30 18.76
N ALA A 46 28.81 -5.27 18.30
CA ALA A 46 28.49 -5.13 16.90
C ALA A 46 29.11 -3.88 16.26
N PRO A 47 29.59 -3.95 15.00
CA PRO A 47 30.05 -2.77 14.31
C PRO A 47 28.93 -1.74 14.14
N LEU A 48 29.21 -0.47 14.43
CA LEU A 48 28.26 0.62 14.26
C LEU A 48 28.26 1.13 12.84
N LEU A 49 27.08 1.16 12.19
CA LEU A 49 26.92 1.77 10.87
C LEU A 49 27.07 3.30 10.93
N HIS A 50 26.51 3.89 11.98
CA HIS A 50 26.57 5.33 12.23
C HIS A 50 26.97 5.55 13.69
N SER A 51 27.99 6.34 13.91
CA SER A 51 28.55 6.56 15.25
C SER A 51 27.59 7.22 16.25
N GLN A 52 26.54 7.89 15.73
CA GLN A 52 25.50 8.53 16.59
C GLN A 52 24.46 7.53 17.14
N TYR A 53 24.35 6.33 16.58
CA TYR A 53 23.33 5.34 16.99
C TYR A 53 23.95 4.27 17.87
N LYS A 54 23.68 4.34 19.17
CA LYS A 54 24.12 3.33 20.12
C LYS A 54 23.47 1.99 19.78
N ASN A 55 24.27 0.94 19.68
CA ASN A 55 23.82 -0.43 19.34
C ASN A 55 23.00 -0.47 18.04
N ASN A 56 23.31 0.40 17.07
CA ASN A 56 22.58 0.53 15.81
C ASN A 56 21.06 0.85 15.94
N ILE A 57 20.61 1.30 17.12
CA ILE A 57 19.23 1.72 17.36
C ILE A 57 19.08 3.19 16.97
N ALA A 58 18.35 3.46 15.89
CA ALA A 58 18.11 4.80 15.36
C ALA A 58 16.98 5.53 16.11
N SER A 59 15.91 4.81 16.48
CA SER A 59 14.84 5.30 17.35
C SER A 59 14.22 4.18 18.18
N HIS A 60 13.58 4.57 19.28
CA HIS A 60 12.70 3.74 20.10
C HIS A 60 11.47 4.56 20.47
N ASP A 61 10.31 4.08 20.07
CA ASP A 61 9.02 4.71 20.34
C ASP A 61 8.14 3.75 21.15
N VAL A 62 7.35 4.32 22.07
CA VAL A 62 6.45 3.55 22.94
C VAL A 62 5.01 4.03 22.73
N LEU A 63 4.09 3.09 22.52
CA LEU A 63 2.66 3.35 22.59
C LEU A 63 2.06 2.58 23.78
N GLU A 64 1.28 3.29 24.60
CA GLU A 64 0.64 2.71 25.79
C GLU A 64 -0.83 3.12 25.87
N LEU A 65 -1.67 2.21 26.32
CA LEU A 65 -3.06 2.44 26.68
C LEU A 65 -3.37 1.65 27.95
N GLY A 66 -4.04 2.28 28.92
CA GLY A 66 -4.40 1.64 30.20
C GLY A 66 -3.17 1.29 31.08
N ASP A 67 -3.27 0.19 31.79
CA ASP A 67 -2.23 -0.35 32.68
C ASP A 67 -1.95 -1.81 32.30
N ILE A 68 -0.79 -2.05 31.71
CA ILE A 68 -0.43 -3.36 31.16
C ILE A 68 -0.28 -4.44 32.27
N GLU A 69 0.28 -4.09 33.43
CA GLU A 69 0.44 -5.02 34.55
C GLU A 69 -0.93 -5.42 35.13
N SER A 70 -1.81 -4.43 35.31
CA SER A 70 -3.20 -4.68 35.70
C SER A 70 -3.95 -5.56 34.71
N GLY A 71 -3.75 -5.31 33.41
CA GLY A 71 -4.34 -6.11 32.34
C GLY A 71 -3.89 -7.57 32.36
N PHE A 72 -2.59 -7.84 32.53
CA PHE A 72 -2.10 -9.22 32.67
C PHE A 72 -2.51 -9.89 33.98
N SER A 73 -2.65 -9.15 35.08
CA SER A 73 -3.12 -9.72 36.34
C SER A 73 -4.58 -10.20 36.29
N GLN A 74 -5.38 -9.68 35.35
CA GLN A 74 -6.77 -10.09 35.12
C GLN A 74 -6.89 -11.28 34.15
N ALA A 75 -5.78 -11.71 33.53
CA ALA A 75 -5.81 -12.80 32.56
C ALA A 75 -5.78 -14.16 33.28
N ASP A 76 -6.66 -15.07 32.87
CA ASP A 76 -6.62 -16.48 33.25
C ASP A 76 -5.63 -17.27 32.37
N LEU A 77 -5.40 -16.79 31.14
CA LEU A 77 -4.53 -17.40 30.14
C LEU A 77 -3.61 -16.35 29.50
N ILE A 78 -2.35 -16.73 29.37
CA ILE A 78 -1.33 -15.92 28.68
C ILE A 78 -0.75 -16.75 27.55
N VAL A 79 -0.62 -16.14 26.37
CA VAL A 79 0.13 -16.66 25.21
C VAL A 79 1.22 -15.68 24.84
N GLU A 80 2.43 -16.17 24.55
CA GLU A 80 3.56 -15.33 24.12
C GLU A 80 4.50 -16.12 23.21
N ARG A 81 5.08 -15.44 22.22
CA ARG A 81 6.06 -16.04 21.29
C ARG A 81 6.98 -14.98 20.72
N GLU A 82 8.12 -15.44 20.27
CA GLU A 82 9.03 -14.70 19.39
C GLU A 82 8.72 -14.99 17.93
N PHE A 83 8.82 -13.96 17.10
CA PHE A 83 8.59 -14.04 15.66
C PHE A 83 9.73 -13.41 14.87
N ARG A 84 10.03 -13.97 13.69
CA ARG A 84 11.02 -13.44 12.77
C ARG A 84 10.46 -13.36 11.36
N THR A 85 10.77 -12.25 10.66
CA THR A 85 10.46 -12.12 9.24
C THR A 85 11.71 -11.74 8.47
N SER A 86 11.86 -12.29 7.27
CA SER A 86 12.93 -11.92 6.35
C SER A 86 12.62 -10.60 5.64
N THR A 87 13.66 -9.92 5.19
CA THR A 87 13.58 -8.81 4.23
C THR A 87 13.02 -9.32 2.91
N VAL A 88 12.02 -8.62 2.34
CA VAL A 88 11.42 -8.94 1.03
C VAL A 88 11.28 -7.69 0.16
N HIS A 89 11.26 -7.88 -1.15
CA HIS A 89 11.05 -6.83 -2.14
C HIS A 89 9.58 -6.74 -2.55
N GLN A 90 9.13 -5.56 -3.02
CA GLN A 90 7.75 -5.34 -3.49
C GLN A 90 7.41 -6.15 -4.77
N GLY A 91 8.39 -6.67 -5.46
CA GLY A 91 8.20 -7.59 -6.58
C GLY A 91 7.54 -6.97 -7.83
N TYR A 92 7.58 -5.63 -8.00
CA TYR A 92 7.03 -5.02 -9.22
C TYR A 92 7.78 -5.48 -10.46
N ILE A 93 7.02 -5.83 -11.51
CA ILE A 93 7.59 -6.41 -12.74
C ILE A 93 8.31 -5.35 -13.58
N GLU A 94 7.77 -4.14 -13.68
CA GLU A 94 8.45 -3.03 -14.34
C GLU A 94 9.64 -2.56 -13.53
N PRO A 95 10.90 -2.63 -14.05
CA PRO A 95 12.06 -2.05 -13.38
C PRO A 95 11.97 -0.52 -13.32
N HIS A 96 12.78 0.11 -12.47
CA HIS A 96 12.93 1.56 -12.49
C HIS A 96 13.51 2.03 -13.82
N SER A 97 12.88 3.06 -14.39
CA SER A 97 13.36 3.71 -15.61
C SER A 97 13.10 5.21 -15.55
N ALA A 98 14.07 5.99 -15.95
CA ALA A 98 13.95 7.42 -16.07
C ALA A 98 14.67 7.94 -17.32
N THR A 99 14.11 9.00 -17.93
CA THR A 99 14.78 9.79 -18.96
C THR A 99 14.92 11.21 -18.46
N GLY A 100 16.12 11.77 -18.49
CA GLY A 100 16.40 13.15 -18.13
C GLY A 100 16.86 13.95 -19.35
N TRP A 101 16.38 15.16 -19.47
CA TRP A 101 16.86 16.12 -20.47
C TRP A 101 17.11 17.47 -19.83
N TRP A 102 18.36 17.85 -19.76
CA TRP A 102 18.80 19.18 -19.33
C TRP A 102 19.05 20.06 -20.54
N THR A 103 18.15 20.99 -20.79
CA THR A 103 18.19 21.86 -21.98
C THR A 103 19.31 22.91 -21.88
N PRO A 104 19.75 23.48 -23.01
CA PRO A 104 20.70 24.62 -23.00
C PRO A 104 20.18 25.85 -22.26
N SER A 105 18.87 25.99 -22.08
CA SER A 105 18.23 27.07 -21.29
C SER A 105 18.16 26.77 -19.80
N ASN A 106 18.88 25.76 -19.32
CA ASN A 106 18.88 25.30 -17.91
C ASN A 106 17.52 24.84 -17.38
N LYS A 107 16.64 24.34 -18.24
CA LYS A 107 15.42 23.65 -17.83
C LYS A 107 15.62 22.14 -17.91
N ILE A 108 15.04 21.44 -16.97
CA ILE A 108 15.15 19.99 -16.84
C ILE A 108 13.77 19.37 -17.04
N THR A 109 13.68 18.42 -17.96
CA THR A 109 12.50 17.57 -18.11
C THR A 109 12.88 16.14 -17.71
N VAL A 110 12.07 15.52 -16.85
CA VAL A 110 12.23 14.13 -16.42
C VAL A 110 10.97 13.36 -16.80
N TRP A 111 11.13 12.26 -17.50
CA TRP A 111 10.09 11.25 -17.73
C TRP A 111 10.41 10.05 -16.85
N GLY A 112 9.49 9.65 -15.99
CA GLY A 112 9.74 8.57 -15.04
C GLY A 112 8.49 7.82 -14.63
N SER A 113 8.66 6.53 -14.35
CA SER A 113 7.65 5.66 -13.78
C SER A 113 7.75 5.72 -12.25
N SER A 114 6.86 6.48 -11.59
CA SER A 114 6.85 6.69 -10.15
C SER A 114 5.44 6.80 -9.59
N GLN A 115 5.29 6.66 -8.28
CA GLN A 115 4.01 6.83 -7.58
C GLN A 115 3.69 8.32 -7.26
N GLY A 116 4.62 9.26 -7.57
CA GLY A 116 4.43 10.66 -7.21
C GLY A 116 5.39 11.61 -7.94
N HIS A 117 4.99 12.10 -9.10
CA HIS A 117 5.83 12.96 -9.96
C HIS A 117 6.19 14.31 -9.30
N PHE A 118 5.33 14.90 -8.47
CA PHE A 118 5.68 16.09 -7.69
C PHE A 118 6.78 15.81 -6.69
N GLN A 119 6.72 14.67 -5.99
CA GLN A 119 7.76 14.28 -5.04
C GLN A 119 9.09 13.98 -5.74
N ILE A 120 9.04 13.36 -6.93
CA ILE A 120 10.23 13.17 -7.78
C ILE A 120 10.85 14.51 -8.17
N ARG A 121 10.03 15.50 -8.59
CA ARG A 121 10.48 16.85 -8.90
C ARG A 121 11.21 17.49 -7.71
N ASP A 122 10.57 17.50 -6.55
CA ASP A 122 11.07 18.18 -5.36
C ASP A 122 12.36 17.54 -4.83
N ARG A 123 12.45 16.21 -4.85
CA ARG A 123 13.68 15.48 -4.46
C ARG A 123 14.80 15.62 -5.47
N THR A 124 14.49 15.61 -6.77
CA THR A 124 15.48 15.85 -7.83
C THR A 124 16.04 17.28 -7.71
N SER A 125 15.20 18.27 -7.44
CA SER A 125 15.60 19.64 -7.12
C SER A 125 16.60 19.70 -5.96
N LEU A 126 16.27 19.03 -4.86
CA LEU A 126 17.12 18.98 -3.67
C LEU A 126 18.50 18.35 -3.95
N VAL A 127 18.51 17.20 -4.64
CA VAL A 127 19.77 16.48 -4.95
C VAL A 127 20.66 17.24 -5.92
N LEU A 128 20.08 17.88 -6.94
CA LEU A 128 20.83 18.63 -7.95
C LEU A 128 21.16 20.06 -7.51
N GLY A 129 20.55 20.56 -6.45
CA GLY A 129 20.73 21.96 -5.99
C GLY A 129 20.18 22.99 -6.97
N VAL A 130 19.09 22.68 -7.70
CA VAL A 130 18.46 23.56 -8.69
C VAL A 130 17.05 23.95 -8.24
N PRO A 131 16.52 25.12 -8.65
CA PRO A 131 15.16 25.53 -8.30
C PRO A 131 14.11 24.53 -8.80
N VAL A 132 13.07 24.30 -8.01
CA VAL A 132 11.92 23.46 -8.38
C VAL A 132 11.27 23.92 -9.69
N SER A 133 11.23 25.26 -9.94
CA SER A 133 10.70 25.88 -11.17
C SER A 133 11.50 25.55 -12.44
N ASP A 134 12.67 24.95 -12.31
CA ASP A 134 13.50 24.57 -13.45
C ASP A 134 13.30 23.08 -13.82
N ILE A 135 12.49 22.35 -13.04
CA ILE A 135 12.25 20.92 -13.23
C ILE A 135 10.78 20.66 -13.56
N LYS A 136 10.53 20.06 -14.71
CA LYS A 136 9.27 19.46 -15.09
C LYS A 136 9.37 17.94 -15.00
N VAL A 137 8.41 17.29 -14.35
CA VAL A 137 8.29 15.83 -14.36
C VAL A 137 7.02 15.44 -15.11
N ILE A 138 7.19 14.65 -16.16
CA ILE A 138 6.13 14.08 -16.97
C ILE A 138 5.91 12.65 -16.48
N PRO A 139 4.72 12.35 -15.93
CA PRO A 139 4.41 11.01 -15.46
C PRO A 139 4.29 10.04 -16.63
N MET A 140 4.85 8.85 -16.45
CA MET A 140 4.70 7.73 -17.38
C MET A 140 3.80 6.67 -16.76
N GLU A 141 3.27 5.75 -17.57
CA GLU A 141 2.55 4.60 -17.04
C GLU A 141 3.44 3.80 -16.09
N ILE A 142 2.84 3.21 -15.06
CA ILE A 142 3.56 2.51 -14.00
C ILE A 142 3.17 1.03 -13.97
N GLY A 143 4.15 0.16 -14.19
CA GLY A 143 4.00 -1.31 -14.19
C GLY A 143 4.21 -1.93 -12.80
N GLY A 144 3.47 -1.41 -11.81
CA GLY A 144 3.56 -1.77 -10.41
C GLY A 144 4.57 -0.89 -9.65
N GLY A 145 4.31 -0.70 -8.36
CA GLY A 145 5.18 0.08 -7.47
C GLY A 145 5.06 -0.40 -6.03
N PHE A 146 3.83 -0.57 -5.53
CA PHE A 146 3.50 -1.11 -4.21
C PHE A 146 4.22 -0.43 -3.03
N GLY A 147 4.67 0.82 -3.23
CA GLY A 147 5.47 1.58 -2.28
C GLY A 147 6.96 1.69 -2.65
N GLY A 148 7.49 0.80 -3.49
CA GLY A 148 8.90 0.84 -3.91
C GLY A 148 9.25 1.97 -4.86
N LYS A 149 8.26 2.57 -5.55
CA LYS A 149 8.47 3.70 -6.48
C LYS A 149 8.02 5.05 -5.90
N THR A 150 8.14 5.23 -4.59
CA THR A 150 7.80 6.48 -3.88
C THR A 150 8.98 7.43 -3.68
N THR A 151 10.18 7.04 -4.10
CA THR A 151 11.40 7.85 -3.98
C THR A 151 12.17 7.90 -5.30
N ILE A 152 13.17 8.77 -5.37
CA ILE A 152 14.06 8.90 -6.53
C ILE A 152 15.18 7.86 -6.48
N TYR A 153 15.60 7.38 -7.63
CA TYR A 153 16.80 6.56 -7.83
C TYR A 153 17.60 7.04 -9.05
N LEU A 154 17.00 7.09 -10.22
CA LEU A 154 17.65 7.36 -11.51
C LEU A 154 17.49 8.80 -11.99
N GLU A 155 16.48 9.51 -11.54
CA GLU A 155 16.05 10.79 -12.08
C GLU A 155 17.13 11.88 -11.97
N PRO A 156 17.79 12.08 -10.80
CA PRO A 156 18.90 13.04 -10.71
C PRO A 156 20.10 12.63 -11.55
N VAL A 157 20.37 11.32 -11.66
CA VAL A 157 21.53 10.79 -12.41
C VAL A 157 21.33 11.03 -13.91
N THR A 158 20.13 10.72 -14.44
CA THR A 158 19.83 10.95 -15.87
C THR A 158 19.89 12.43 -16.23
N ALA A 159 19.37 13.31 -15.37
CA ALA A 159 19.43 14.75 -15.55
C ALA A 159 20.89 15.26 -15.55
N LEU A 160 21.73 14.79 -14.62
CA LEU A 160 23.14 15.20 -14.54
C LEU A 160 23.94 14.71 -15.75
N LEU A 161 23.76 13.44 -16.14
CA LEU A 161 24.41 12.90 -17.34
C LEU A 161 23.97 13.64 -18.61
N SER A 162 22.70 14.04 -18.70
CA SER A 162 22.19 14.87 -19.79
C SER A 162 22.88 16.24 -19.84
N LYS A 163 23.09 16.88 -18.69
CA LYS A 163 23.85 18.14 -18.59
C LYS A 163 25.28 17.99 -19.12
N ILE A 164 25.94 16.90 -18.75
CA ILE A 164 27.35 16.63 -19.13
C ILE A 164 27.47 16.35 -20.62
N THR A 165 26.55 15.55 -21.15
CA THR A 165 26.62 15.10 -22.56
C THR A 165 25.99 16.07 -23.56
N GLY A 166 25.06 16.93 -23.10
CA GLY A 166 24.24 17.81 -23.94
C GLY A 166 23.13 17.10 -24.70
N TYR A 167 22.82 15.82 -24.35
CA TYR A 167 21.77 15.00 -24.97
C TYR A 167 20.79 14.46 -23.91
N PRO A 168 19.56 14.10 -24.29
CA PRO A 168 18.68 13.34 -23.41
C PRO A 168 19.33 11.99 -23.04
N VAL A 169 19.24 11.61 -21.76
CA VAL A 169 19.79 10.35 -21.24
C VAL A 169 18.70 9.52 -20.61
N LYS A 170 18.62 8.25 -21.01
CA LYS A 170 17.71 7.25 -20.43
C LYS A 170 18.52 6.17 -19.70
N ILE A 171 18.08 5.83 -18.49
CA ILE A 171 18.60 4.69 -17.72
C ILE A 171 17.42 3.80 -17.33
N THR A 172 17.59 2.50 -17.51
CA THR A 172 16.66 1.47 -16.99
C THR A 172 17.47 0.48 -16.18
N MET A 173 17.08 0.26 -14.92
CA MET A 173 17.72 -0.74 -14.05
C MET A 173 17.52 -2.15 -14.61
N SER A 174 18.52 -2.99 -14.49
CA SER A 174 18.37 -4.44 -14.61
C SER A 174 17.55 -4.99 -13.43
N ARG A 175 17.07 -6.22 -13.52
CA ARG A 175 16.35 -6.85 -12.39
C ARG A 175 17.24 -7.00 -11.15
N SER A 176 18.49 -7.31 -11.35
CA SER A 176 19.48 -7.40 -10.26
C SER A 176 19.65 -6.06 -9.55
N GLU A 177 19.80 -4.97 -10.31
CA GLU A 177 19.91 -3.63 -9.74
C GLU A 177 18.65 -3.22 -8.99
N VAL A 178 17.45 -3.59 -9.48
CA VAL A 178 16.19 -3.34 -8.75
C VAL A 178 16.23 -4.03 -7.39
N LEU A 179 16.59 -5.31 -7.33
CA LEU A 179 16.58 -6.08 -6.09
C LEU A 179 17.71 -5.68 -5.11
N GLU A 180 18.91 -5.31 -5.63
CA GLU A 180 20.08 -5.01 -4.81
C GLU A 180 20.20 -3.51 -4.43
N ALA A 181 19.66 -2.60 -5.23
CA ALA A 181 19.86 -1.16 -5.07
C ALA A 181 18.62 -0.39 -4.62
N THR A 182 17.42 -0.90 -4.84
CA THR A 182 16.19 -0.24 -4.38
C THR A 182 15.77 -0.75 -3.00
N GLY A 183 14.91 0.01 -2.31
CA GLY A 183 14.56 -0.32 -0.94
C GLY A 183 13.55 -1.46 -0.83
N PRO A 184 13.89 -2.56 -0.13
CA PRO A 184 12.94 -3.62 0.26
C PRO A 184 12.07 -3.18 1.45
N THR A 185 11.16 -4.04 1.93
CA THR A 185 10.58 -3.91 3.26
C THR A 185 11.47 -4.56 4.31
N SER A 186 11.18 -4.30 5.59
CA SER A 186 11.99 -4.73 6.72
C SER A 186 11.92 -6.23 6.97
N GLY A 187 13.05 -6.83 7.31
CA GLY A 187 13.08 -7.97 8.21
C GLY A 187 12.80 -7.52 9.64
N SER A 188 12.43 -8.42 10.51
CA SER A 188 12.10 -8.09 11.91
C SER A 188 12.38 -9.22 12.88
N TYR A 189 12.58 -8.82 14.15
CA TYR A 189 12.50 -9.66 15.31
C TYR A 189 11.47 -9.08 16.28
N MET A 190 10.49 -9.87 16.68
CA MET A 190 9.38 -9.42 17.48
C MET A 190 9.11 -10.38 18.65
N HIS A 191 8.74 -9.84 19.81
CA HIS A 191 8.18 -10.61 20.91
C HIS A 191 6.79 -10.07 21.23
N VAL A 192 5.77 -10.93 21.16
CA VAL A 192 4.37 -10.54 21.32
C VAL A 192 3.69 -11.41 22.35
N LYS A 193 2.81 -10.79 23.17
CA LYS A 193 2.14 -11.43 24.30
C LYS A 193 0.70 -10.95 24.40
N PHE A 194 -0.22 -11.89 24.67
CA PHE A 194 -1.63 -11.60 24.96
C PHE A 194 -2.06 -12.23 26.27
N GLY A 195 -2.92 -11.53 27.01
CA GLY A 195 -3.66 -12.05 28.14
C GLY A 195 -5.16 -12.05 27.84
N ALA A 196 -5.85 -13.12 28.27
CA ALA A 196 -7.29 -13.21 28.14
C ALA A 196 -7.93 -13.94 29.33
N THR A 197 -9.22 -13.71 29.58
CA THR A 197 -10.01 -14.52 30.50
C THR A 197 -10.35 -15.87 29.86
N LYS A 198 -10.75 -16.83 30.66
CA LYS A 198 -11.22 -18.15 30.18
C LYS A 198 -12.49 -18.08 29.32
N GLU A 199 -13.27 -16.99 29.45
CA GLU A 199 -14.42 -16.71 28.59
C GLU A 199 -14.03 -16.10 27.24
N GLY A 200 -12.75 -15.78 27.02
CA GLY A 200 -12.22 -15.27 25.75
C GLY A 200 -12.11 -13.76 25.66
N LYS A 201 -12.38 -12.99 26.73
CA LYS A 201 -12.14 -11.53 26.68
C LYS A 201 -10.64 -11.26 26.75
N ILE A 202 -10.09 -10.55 25.77
CA ILE A 202 -8.70 -10.09 25.78
C ILE A 202 -8.58 -8.95 26.81
N THR A 203 -7.70 -9.12 27.80
CA THR A 203 -7.47 -8.17 28.88
C THR A 203 -6.24 -7.29 28.66
N SER A 204 -5.27 -7.81 27.92
CA SER A 204 -3.99 -7.13 27.71
C SER A 204 -3.26 -7.63 26.44
N ALA A 205 -2.44 -6.75 25.85
CA ALA A 205 -1.55 -7.09 24.77
C ALA A 205 -0.23 -6.32 24.88
N GLN A 206 0.89 -6.98 24.61
CA GLN A 206 2.22 -6.38 24.64
C GLN A 206 3.02 -6.81 23.43
N ALA A 207 3.80 -5.87 22.85
CA ALA A 207 4.70 -6.15 21.74
C ALA A 207 6.04 -5.41 21.91
N ASP A 208 7.14 -6.11 21.62
CA ASP A 208 8.48 -5.57 21.41
C ASP A 208 8.81 -5.79 19.93
N LEU A 209 8.89 -4.72 19.15
CA LEU A 209 9.02 -4.76 17.70
C LEU A 209 10.36 -4.17 17.27
N LYS A 210 11.28 -4.98 16.79
CA LYS A 210 12.58 -4.56 16.26
C LYS A 210 12.62 -4.77 14.76
N PHE A 211 12.65 -3.65 14.01
CA PHE A 211 12.57 -3.66 12.54
C PHE A 211 13.86 -3.15 11.91
N GLU A 212 14.32 -3.84 10.87
CA GLU A 212 15.44 -3.41 10.05
C GLU A 212 15.11 -2.14 9.26
N ALA A 213 15.96 -1.12 9.36
CA ALA A 213 15.87 0.10 8.55
C ALA A 213 16.70 0.04 7.27
N GLY A 214 17.59 -0.94 7.17
CA GLY A 214 18.68 -0.92 6.21
C GLY A 214 19.75 0.09 6.60
N ALA A 215 20.52 0.57 5.64
CA ALA A 215 21.68 1.42 5.91
C ALA A 215 21.35 2.83 6.44
N TYR A 216 20.09 3.23 6.44
CA TYR A 216 19.64 4.54 6.92
C TYR A 216 18.33 4.42 7.70
N PRO A 217 18.09 5.28 8.71
CA PRO A 217 16.89 5.24 9.55
C PRO A 217 15.57 5.34 8.80
N GLY A 218 14.51 4.86 9.42
CA GLY A 218 13.12 5.00 8.96
C GLY A 218 12.54 3.69 8.43
N SER A 219 12.59 2.64 9.25
CA SER A 219 11.80 1.42 9.02
C SER A 219 10.29 1.69 9.22
N PRO A 220 9.41 0.79 8.77
CA PRO A 220 7.98 0.94 8.98
C PRO A 220 7.50 0.56 10.39
N VAL A 221 8.38 0.50 11.40
CA VAL A 221 8.02 0.07 12.76
C VAL A 221 6.93 0.92 13.39
N GLY A 222 6.94 2.25 13.20
CA GLY A 222 5.90 3.12 13.73
C GLY A 222 4.51 2.83 13.16
N ALA A 223 4.41 2.45 11.89
CA ALA A 223 3.16 2.02 11.29
C ALA A 223 2.74 0.64 11.79
N ALA A 224 3.68 -0.30 11.96
CA ALA A 224 3.44 -1.61 12.56
C ALA A 224 2.87 -1.46 13.98
N SER A 225 3.47 -0.61 14.82
CA SER A 225 3.02 -0.31 16.18
C SER A 225 1.57 0.22 16.21
N ASN A 226 1.20 1.06 15.25
CA ASN A 226 -0.16 1.57 15.13
C ASN A 226 -1.17 0.55 14.59
N CYS A 227 -0.72 -0.51 13.92
CA CYS A 227 -1.61 -1.48 13.25
C CYS A 227 -1.79 -2.77 14.03
N ILE A 228 -0.77 -3.26 14.72
CA ILE A 228 -0.67 -4.63 15.25
C ILE A 228 -1.87 -5.10 16.08
N PHE A 229 -2.41 -4.27 16.97
CA PHE A 229 -3.54 -4.64 17.85
C PHE A 229 -4.85 -3.95 17.49
N THR A 230 -4.85 -3.09 16.46
CA THR A 230 -6.01 -2.25 16.11
C THR A 230 -7.27 -3.02 15.68
N PRO A 231 -7.23 -4.27 15.16
CA PRO A 231 -8.44 -5.04 14.94
C PRO A 231 -9.24 -5.36 16.21
N TYR A 232 -8.67 -5.14 17.40
CA TYR A 232 -9.27 -5.56 18.67
C TYR A 232 -9.49 -4.39 19.64
N ALA A 233 -10.54 -4.51 20.47
CA ALA A 233 -10.83 -3.62 21.58
C ALA A 233 -10.07 -4.10 22.83
N ILE A 234 -8.89 -3.55 23.08
CA ILE A 234 -8.02 -3.92 24.19
C ILE A 234 -7.78 -2.69 25.05
N ASP A 235 -8.15 -2.76 26.32
CA ASP A 235 -8.08 -1.62 27.24
C ASP A 235 -6.67 -1.40 27.81
N ASN A 236 -5.83 -2.46 27.86
CA ASN A 236 -4.48 -2.37 28.42
C ASN A 236 -3.47 -2.93 27.39
N LEU A 237 -2.66 -2.06 26.82
CA LEU A 237 -1.64 -2.48 25.87
C LEU A 237 -0.36 -1.64 25.97
N ARG A 238 0.77 -2.25 25.59
CA ARG A 238 2.07 -1.60 25.45
C ARG A 238 2.79 -2.11 24.21
N ILE A 239 3.34 -1.21 23.43
CA ILE A 239 4.11 -1.52 22.22
C ILE A 239 5.40 -0.73 22.26
N ASP A 240 6.52 -1.41 22.28
CA ASP A 240 7.86 -0.86 22.15
C ASP A 240 8.34 -1.11 20.71
N GLY A 241 8.58 -0.04 19.95
CA GLY A 241 8.99 -0.08 18.55
C GLY A 241 10.41 0.44 18.36
N TYR A 242 11.31 -0.36 17.77
CA TYR A 242 12.71 -0.03 17.54
C TYR A 242 13.05 0.01 16.05
N ASP A 243 13.67 1.10 15.61
CA ASP A 243 14.22 1.27 14.27
C ASP A 243 15.70 0.90 14.28
N ILE A 244 16.08 -0.21 13.61
CA ILE A 244 17.42 -0.78 13.68
C ILE A 244 18.14 -0.64 12.35
N VAL A 245 19.28 0.08 12.31
CA VAL A 245 20.09 0.19 11.09
C VAL A 245 20.98 -1.04 10.91
N ASN A 246 21.10 -1.53 9.67
CA ASN A 246 21.96 -2.65 9.28
C ASN A 246 22.49 -2.49 7.85
N ASN A 247 23.38 -3.37 7.39
CA ASN A 247 24.06 -3.25 6.09
C ASN A 247 23.25 -3.80 4.91
N LYS A 248 21.96 -3.44 4.83
CA LYS A 248 21.06 -3.72 3.69
C LYS A 248 20.65 -2.42 3.00
N PRO A 249 20.05 -2.48 1.79
CA PRO A 249 19.42 -1.30 1.19
C PRO A 249 18.46 -0.62 2.16
N LYS A 250 18.39 0.74 2.12
CA LYS A 250 17.43 1.51 2.93
C LYS A 250 16.01 1.01 2.67
N THR A 251 15.30 0.59 3.71
CA THR A 251 13.93 0.11 3.57
C THR A 251 13.00 1.19 3.01
N THR A 252 12.07 0.78 2.17
CA THR A 252 10.99 1.62 1.65
C THR A 252 9.63 1.01 1.98
N ALA A 253 8.57 1.72 1.64
CA ALA A 253 7.23 1.20 1.81
C ALA A 253 7.02 -0.08 0.98
N TYR A 254 6.37 -1.06 1.56
CA TYR A 254 5.75 -2.16 0.85
C TYR A 254 4.31 -2.29 1.35
N ARG A 255 3.34 -2.06 0.49
CA ARG A 255 1.89 -2.22 0.62
C ARG A 255 1.44 -2.45 2.07
N ALA A 256 0.79 -1.48 2.73
CA ALA A 256 0.55 -1.44 4.18
C ALA A 256 1.84 -1.56 5.03
N PRO A 257 2.82 -0.64 4.89
CA PRO A 257 4.14 -0.78 5.48
C PRO A 257 4.13 -1.17 6.96
N GLY A 258 4.75 -2.31 7.29
CA GLY A 258 4.85 -2.83 8.65
C GLY A 258 3.61 -3.57 9.17
N ALA A 259 2.41 -3.28 8.67
CA ALA A 259 1.18 -3.92 9.14
C ALA A 259 1.15 -5.44 8.92
N PRO A 260 1.56 -6.00 7.76
CA PRO A 260 1.64 -7.44 7.57
C PRO A 260 2.57 -8.14 8.57
N ILE A 261 3.71 -7.51 8.87
CA ILE A 261 4.71 -8.03 9.81
C ILE A 261 4.12 -8.12 11.22
N GLY A 262 3.52 -7.01 11.71
CA GLY A 262 2.87 -7.00 13.02
C GLY A 262 1.66 -7.94 13.10
N SER A 263 0.84 -7.97 12.06
CA SER A 263 -0.32 -8.85 11.98
C SER A 263 0.07 -10.34 11.99
N PHE A 264 1.18 -10.74 11.36
CA PHE A 264 1.70 -12.10 11.42
C PHE A 264 1.85 -12.57 12.86
N ALA A 265 2.49 -11.76 13.71
CA ALA A 265 2.70 -12.11 15.11
C ALA A 265 1.39 -12.08 15.92
N ALA A 266 0.60 -11.00 15.82
CA ALA A 266 -0.61 -10.86 16.60
C ALA A 266 -1.67 -11.90 16.25
N GLU A 267 -1.96 -12.11 14.97
CA GLU A 267 -3.03 -13.00 14.50
C GLU A 267 -2.69 -14.49 14.69
N THR A 268 -1.39 -14.85 14.69
CA THR A 268 -0.95 -16.20 15.05
C THR A 268 -1.21 -16.48 16.54
N LEU A 269 -0.99 -15.49 17.41
CA LEU A 269 -1.29 -15.62 18.84
C LEU A 269 -2.78 -15.56 19.17
N ILE A 270 -3.57 -14.77 18.43
CA ILE A 270 -5.04 -14.75 18.56
C ILE A 270 -5.63 -16.12 18.20
N ASP A 271 -5.09 -16.77 17.18
CA ASP A 271 -5.51 -18.14 16.83
C ASP A 271 -5.10 -19.16 17.91
N GLU A 272 -3.89 -19.07 18.45
CA GLU A 272 -3.44 -19.89 19.57
C GLU A 272 -4.30 -19.67 20.83
N LEU A 273 -4.71 -18.43 21.07
CA LEU A 273 -5.58 -18.09 22.18
C LEU A 273 -6.98 -18.74 22.02
N ALA A 274 -7.56 -18.65 20.81
CA ALA A 274 -8.84 -19.29 20.48
C ALA A 274 -8.79 -20.82 20.71
N GLU A 275 -7.71 -21.46 20.25
CA GLU A 275 -7.48 -22.90 20.48
C GLU A 275 -7.41 -23.26 21.97
N LYS A 276 -6.59 -22.55 22.75
CA LYS A 276 -6.41 -22.83 24.18
C LYS A 276 -7.65 -22.61 25.01
N ILE A 277 -8.52 -21.67 24.60
CA ILE A 277 -9.83 -21.43 25.22
C ILE A 277 -10.85 -22.46 24.74
N GLY A 278 -10.66 -23.06 23.57
CA GLY A 278 -11.62 -23.95 22.92
C GLY A 278 -12.77 -23.17 22.26
N MET A 279 -12.50 -21.95 21.80
CA MET A 279 -13.45 -21.07 21.11
C MET A 279 -13.20 -21.06 19.61
N ASP A 280 -14.26 -20.93 18.82
CA ASP A 280 -14.17 -20.72 17.38
C ASP A 280 -13.31 -19.46 17.08
N PRO A 281 -12.35 -19.51 16.15
CA PRO A 281 -11.44 -18.40 15.86
C PRO A 281 -12.15 -17.11 15.44
N LEU A 282 -13.27 -17.19 14.71
CA LEU A 282 -14.07 -16.01 14.35
C LEU A 282 -14.94 -15.51 15.50
N ASP A 283 -15.45 -16.40 16.36
CA ASP A 283 -16.19 -15.98 17.55
C ASP A 283 -15.32 -15.19 18.52
N LEU A 284 -14.07 -15.61 18.74
CA LEU A 284 -13.12 -14.87 19.54
C LEU A 284 -12.86 -13.47 18.95
N ARG A 285 -12.71 -13.38 17.62
CA ARG A 285 -12.48 -12.12 16.90
C ARG A 285 -13.71 -11.21 16.96
N ILE A 286 -14.92 -11.73 16.78
CA ILE A 286 -16.17 -10.97 16.87
C ILE A 286 -16.38 -10.45 18.29
N MET A 287 -16.11 -11.27 19.30
CA MET A 287 -16.24 -10.88 20.71
C MET A 287 -15.34 -9.70 21.08
N ASN A 288 -14.09 -9.71 20.60
CA ASN A 288 -13.08 -8.72 20.95
C ASN A 288 -12.86 -7.66 19.86
N GLY A 289 -13.60 -7.71 18.76
CA GLY A 289 -13.38 -6.87 17.59
C GLY A 289 -13.56 -5.38 17.86
N ALA A 290 -12.74 -4.58 17.24
CA ALA A 290 -12.83 -3.14 17.29
C ALA A 290 -14.11 -2.64 16.60
N LYS A 291 -14.69 -1.56 17.14
CA LYS A 291 -15.91 -0.92 16.64
C LYS A 291 -15.77 0.59 16.73
N GLN A 292 -16.77 1.31 16.24
CA GLN A 292 -16.84 2.75 16.43
C GLN A 292 -16.68 3.11 17.91
N GLY A 293 -15.79 4.07 18.19
CA GLY A 293 -15.46 4.52 19.55
C GLY A 293 -14.37 3.73 20.25
N THR A 294 -13.93 2.55 19.75
CA THR A 294 -12.77 1.83 20.30
C THR A 294 -11.52 2.69 20.19
N THR A 295 -10.78 2.85 21.30
CA THR A 295 -9.52 3.61 21.36
C THR A 295 -8.37 2.73 20.87
N ARG A 296 -7.57 3.24 19.94
CA ARG A 296 -6.35 2.59 19.41
C ARG A 296 -5.16 2.86 20.35
N ALA A 297 -4.06 2.11 20.15
CA ALA A 297 -2.79 2.33 20.84
C ALA A 297 -2.28 3.80 20.74
N SER A 298 -2.57 4.48 19.65
CA SER A 298 -2.22 5.90 19.43
C SER A 298 -3.13 6.89 20.19
N GLY A 299 -4.10 6.42 20.97
CA GLY A 299 -5.08 7.28 21.67
C GLY A 299 -6.22 7.78 20.78
N ILE A 300 -6.25 7.42 19.50
CA ILE A 300 -7.29 7.85 18.55
C ILE A 300 -8.49 6.90 18.64
N ASN A 301 -9.70 7.47 18.77
CA ASN A 301 -10.94 6.69 18.71
C ASN A 301 -11.31 6.34 17.26
N ASN A 302 -11.72 5.11 17.04
CA ASN A 302 -12.19 4.68 15.72
C ASN A 302 -13.46 5.47 15.33
N PRO A 303 -13.51 6.04 14.12
CA PRO A 303 -14.77 6.47 13.51
C PRO A 303 -15.65 5.25 13.19
N LEU A 304 -16.70 5.42 12.40
CA LEU A 304 -17.43 4.29 11.83
C LEU A 304 -16.46 3.43 11.01
N ILE A 305 -16.40 2.12 11.28
CA ILE A 305 -15.50 1.14 10.66
C ILE A 305 -16.22 -0.18 10.42
N GLY A 306 -15.75 -0.97 9.46
CA GLY A 306 -16.31 -2.28 9.08
C GLY A 306 -15.52 -3.48 9.60
N CYS A 307 -14.91 -3.41 10.79
CA CYS A 307 -14.11 -4.51 11.34
C CYS A 307 -14.96 -5.75 11.65
N ILE A 308 -16.02 -5.59 12.44
CA ILE A 308 -16.93 -6.68 12.81
C ILE A 308 -17.64 -7.23 11.57
N GLU A 309 -18.00 -6.35 10.63
CA GLU A 309 -18.66 -6.70 9.39
C GLU A 309 -17.78 -7.61 8.52
N THR A 310 -16.46 -7.40 8.49
CA THR A 310 -15.55 -8.32 7.78
C THR A 310 -15.44 -9.69 8.47
N PHE A 311 -15.43 -9.74 9.80
CA PHE A 311 -15.49 -11.01 10.55
C PHE A 311 -16.77 -11.76 10.25
N GLN A 312 -17.91 -11.07 10.30
CA GLN A 312 -19.22 -11.66 10.09
C GLN A 312 -19.39 -12.14 8.64
N ALA A 313 -18.98 -11.33 7.65
CA ALA A 313 -19.02 -11.70 6.24
C ALA A 313 -18.20 -12.98 5.97
N THR A 314 -17.02 -13.10 6.59
CA THR A 314 -16.19 -14.31 6.49
C THR A 314 -16.87 -15.51 7.15
N LYS A 315 -17.45 -15.33 8.33
CA LYS A 315 -18.15 -16.39 9.07
C LYS A 315 -19.41 -16.88 8.35
N ASP A 316 -20.12 -15.97 7.69
CA ASP A 316 -21.33 -16.27 6.93
C ASP A 316 -21.08 -16.87 5.55
N HIS A 317 -19.84 -16.81 5.06
CA HIS A 317 -19.47 -17.32 3.76
C HIS A 317 -19.50 -18.86 3.69
N ASP A 318 -19.87 -19.42 2.53
CA ASP A 318 -19.95 -20.86 2.32
C ASP A 318 -18.60 -21.58 2.52
N HIS A 319 -17.49 -20.91 2.28
CA HIS A 319 -16.16 -21.44 2.56
C HIS A 319 -15.98 -21.78 4.03
N TYR A 320 -16.35 -20.87 4.95
CA TYR A 320 -16.22 -21.09 6.40
C TYR A 320 -17.19 -22.17 6.90
N LYS A 321 -18.45 -22.16 6.38
CA LYS A 321 -19.49 -23.10 6.76
C LYS A 321 -19.27 -24.51 6.21
N SER A 322 -18.46 -24.67 5.15
CA SER A 322 -18.18 -25.96 4.55
C SER A 322 -17.31 -26.83 5.45
N GLU A 323 -17.60 -28.12 5.50
CA GLU A 323 -16.72 -29.09 6.15
C GLU A 323 -15.43 -29.28 5.35
N LYS A 324 -14.30 -29.46 6.04
CA LYS A 324 -13.03 -29.83 5.40
C LYS A 324 -13.15 -31.24 4.82
N ALA A 325 -12.81 -31.41 3.55
CA ALA A 325 -12.95 -32.70 2.85
C ALA A 325 -12.13 -33.81 3.51
N THR A 326 -11.03 -33.48 4.15
CA THR A 326 -10.18 -34.44 4.91
C THR A 326 -9.57 -33.74 6.13
N LYS A 327 -9.14 -34.55 7.11
CA LYS A 327 -8.39 -34.03 8.29
C LYS A 327 -6.98 -33.50 7.94
N LYS A 328 -6.50 -33.70 6.73
CA LYS A 328 -5.20 -33.18 6.26
C LYS A 328 -5.30 -31.72 5.80
N ILE A 329 -6.52 -31.24 5.57
CA ILE A 329 -6.75 -29.84 5.20
C ILE A 329 -6.69 -28.99 6.47
N GLY A 330 -5.78 -28.03 6.46
CA GLY A 330 -5.72 -27.00 7.48
C GLY A 330 -6.50 -25.77 7.03
N ARG A 331 -7.30 -25.21 7.96
CA ARG A 331 -8.06 -23.97 7.78
C ARG A 331 -7.50 -22.89 8.68
N GLY A 332 -7.16 -21.74 8.11
CA GLY A 332 -6.63 -20.60 8.85
C GLY A 332 -7.43 -19.33 8.61
N VAL A 333 -7.61 -18.57 9.69
CA VAL A 333 -8.24 -17.25 9.67
C VAL A 333 -7.27 -16.22 10.21
N ALA A 334 -7.26 -15.03 9.62
CA ALA A 334 -6.58 -13.88 10.17
C ALA A 334 -7.29 -12.58 9.80
N SER A 335 -7.09 -11.56 10.62
CA SER A 335 -7.59 -10.21 10.40
C SER A 335 -6.44 -9.25 10.04
N GLY A 336 -6.78 -8.10 9.48
CA GLY A 336 -5.83 -7.05 9.15
C GLY A 336 -6.45 -5.67 9.22
N PHE A 337 -5.58 -4.71 9.48
CA PHE A 337 -5.91 -3.30 9.57
C PHE A 337 -4.90 -2.45 8.81
N TRP A 338 -5.42 -1.42 8.14
CA TRP A 338 -4.60 -0.36 7.58
C TRP A 338 -5.23 1.02 7.83
N ILE A 339 -4.39 1.97 8.26
CA ILE A 339 -4.85 3.30 8.70
C ILE A 339 -5.43 4.15 7.57
N ASN A 340 -5.18 3.84 6.31
CA ASN A 340 -5.40 4.66 5.13
C ASN A 340 -4.82 6.08 5.25
N GLY A 341 -4.26 6.57 4.17
CA GLY A 341 -3.70 7.92 4.07
C GLY A 341 -4.61 8.85 3.28
N SER A 342 -4.28 10.12 3.33
CA SER A 342 -4.84 11.17 2.49
C SER A 342 -3.72 12.08 1.99
N GLY A 343 -4.04 13.31 1.63
CA GLY A 343 -3.11 14.36 1.24
C GLY A 343 -3.66 15.22 0.11
N ALA A 344 -2.88 16.20 -0.31
CA ALA A 344 -3.28 17.12 -1.36
C ALA A 344 -3.63 16.41 -2.67
N ALA A 345 -4.68 16.86 -3.33
CA ALA A 345 -5.13 16.41 -4.65
C ALA A 345 -5.66 17.55 -5.49
N CYS A 346 -5.41 17.48 -6.79
CA CYS A 346 -5.90 18.43 -7.79
C CYS A 346 -6.60 17.68 -8.91
N ALA A 347 -7.71 18.27 -9.41
CA ALA A 347 -8.41 17.84 -10.61
C ALA A 347 -8.83 19.06 -11.43
N VAL A 348 -8.79 18.93 -12.76
CA VAL A 348 -9.23 19.94 -13.73
C VAL A 348 -10.11 19.25 -14.77
N ALA A 349 -11.34 19.73 -14.94
CA ALA A 349 -12.33 19.19 -15.88
C ALA A 349 -12.64 20.24 -16.95
N ASN A 350 -12.19 20.00 -18.18
CA ASN A 350 -12.44 20.85 -19.33
C ASN A 350 -13.63 20.31 -20.12
N VAL A 351 -14.69 21.11 -20.30
CA VAL A 351 -15.86 20.76 -21.10
C VAL A 351 -15.58 21.08 -22.57
N ASN A 352 -15.70 20.07 -23.42
CA ASN A 352 -15.63 20.24 -24.88
C ASN A 352 -17.01 20.61 -25.45
N PHE A 353 -17.06 21.25 -26.62
CA PHE A 353 -18.31 21.73 -27.25
C PHE A 353 -19.26 20.59 -27.68
N ASP A 354 -18.78 19.35 -27.73
CA ASP A 354 -19.62 18.17 -27.95
C ASP A 354 -20.18 17.53 -26.67
N GLY A 355 -19.90 18.14 -25.52
CA GLY A 355 -20.34 17.65 -24.20
C GLY A 355 -19.43 16.59 -23.58
N THR A 356 -18.33 16.23 -24.22
CA THR A 356 -17.31 15.40 -23.59
C THR A 356 -16.44 16.21 -22.63
N ILE A 357 -15.76 15.53 -21.69
CA ILE A 357 -14.93 16.18 -20.65
C ILE A 357 -13.52 15.58 -20.66
N ASN A 358 -12.51 16.43 -20.82
CA ASN A 358 -11.13 16.06 -20.54
C ASN A 358 -10.86 16.31 -19.07
N LEU A 359 -10.70 15.22 -18.29
CA LEU A 359 -10.41 15.25 -16.86
C LEU A 359 -8.91 15.04 -16.62
N THR A 360 -8.22 16.06 -16.13
CA THR A 360 -6.82 15.96 -15.75
C THR A 360 -6.71 15.84 -14.23
N ILE A 361 -6.14 14.73 -13.74
CA ILE A 361 -5.88 14.50 -12.32
C ILE A 361 -4.39 14.57 -12.01
N GLY A 362 -4.03 15.01 -10.79
CA GLY A 362 -2.63 15.08 -10.36
C GLY A 362 -2.11 13.78 -9.74
N SER A 363 -2.96 12.81 -9.45
CA SER A 363 -2.56 11.54 -8.83
C SER A 363 -2.12 10.52 -9.88
N MET A 364 -1.00 9.84 -9.62
CA MET A 364 -0.57 8.71 -10.44
C MET A 364 -1.57 7.56 -10.35
N ASP A 365 -1.94 7.00 -11.49
CA ASP A 365 -2.78 5.81 -11.56
C ASP A 365 -1.91 4.55 -11.47
N ILE A 366 -2.04 3.83 -10.38
CA ILE A 366 -1.33 2.57 -10.10
C ILE A 366 -2.26 1.36 -10.11
N GLY A 367 -3.47 1.53 -10.65
CA GLY A 367 -4.45 0.46 -10.81
C GLY A 367 -5.90 0.90 -10.56
N GLY A 368 -6.51 1.62 -11.50
CA GLY A 368 -7.95 1.95 -11.53
C GLY A 368 -8.34 3.32 -11.02
N LEU A 369 -7.40 4.23 -10.81
CA LEU A 369 -7.70 5.57 -10.28
C LEU A 369 -8.37 6.48 -11.32
N ARG A 370 -7.94 6.40 -12.60
CA ARG A 370 -8.56 7.17 -13.70
C ARG A 370 -10.03 6.83 -13.89
N PRO A 371 -10.46 5.55 -14.00
CA PRO A 371 -11.87 5.19 -14.06
C PRO A 371 -12.68 5.68 -12.86
N VAL A 372 -12.15 5.52 -11.63
CA VAL A 372 -12.81 6.00 -10.41
C VAL A 372 -13.02 7.52 -10.44
N ALA A 373 -12.02 8.30 -10.87
CA ALA A 373 -12.14 9.74 -11.02
C ALA A 373 -13.21 10.12 -12.07
N ALA A 374 -13.23 9.41 -13.20
CA ALA A 374 -14.23 9.63 -14.25
C ALA A 374 -15.66 9.34 -13.76
N GLN A 375 -15.86 8.26 -12.98
CA GLN A 375 -17.17 7.93 -12.39
C GLN A 375 -17.66 9.00 -11.42
N HIS A 376 -16.76 9.61 -10.62
CA HIS A 376 -17.16 10.73 -9.75
C HIS A 376 -17.67 11.93 -10.53
N VAL A 377 -17.04 12.26 -11.67
CA VAL A 377 -17.49 13.36 -12.55
C VAL A 377 -18.80 13.00 -13.22
N ALA A 378 -18.91 11.80 -13.77
CA ALA A 378 -20.10 11.32 -14.46
C ALA A 378 -21.35 11.34 -13.55
N GLU A 379 -21.20 10.90 -12.30
CA GLU A 379 -22.29 10.88 -11.30
C GLU A 379 -22.77 12.30 -10.95
N VAL A 380 -21.86 13.26 -10.75
CA VAL A 380 -22.22 14.65 -10.45
C VAL A 380 -23.00 15.31 -11.60
N LEU A 381 -22.59 15.01 -12.85
CA LEU A 381 -23.15 15.67 -14.04
C LEU A 381 -24.31 14.88 -14.66
N GLY A 382 -24.53 13.63 -14.24
CA GLY A 382 -25.55 12.74 -14.77
C GLY A 382 -25.33 12.34 -16.23
N ILE A 383 -24.06 12.31 -16.69
CA ILE A 383 -23.69 11.95 -18.07
C ILE A 383 -23.00 10.57 -18.11
N PRO A 384 -23.01 9.88 -19.26
CA PRO A 384 -22.28 8.62 -19.41
C PRO A 384 -20.79 8.76 -19.07
N VAL A 385 -20.23 7.77 -18.39
CA VAL A 385 -18.81 7.77 -18.00
C VAL A 385 -17.88 7.75 -19.22
N GLU A 386 -18.33 7.20 -20.32
CA GLU A 386 -17.62 7.15 -21.60
C GLU A 386 -17.39 8.56 -22.21
N ASN A 387 -18.16 9.55 -21.77
CA ASN A 387 -17.96 10.95 -22.17
C ASN A 387 -16.84 11.65 -21.35
N ILE A 388 -16.27 10.98 -20.36
CA ILE A 388 -15.16 11.50 -19.55
C ILE A 388 -13.84 10.86 -20.00
N ASN A 389 -12.87 11.69 -20.37
CA ASN A 389 -11.54 11.26 -20.80
C ASN A 389 -10.51 11.58 -19.70
N PRO A 390 -10.24 10.65 -18.75
CA PRO A 390 -9.33 10.89 -17.63
C PRO A 390 -7.86 10.70 -18.02
N GLN A 391 -7.02 11.64 -17.63
CA GLN A 391 -5.57 11.58 -17.83
C GLN A 391 -4.81 12.09 -16.59
N VAL A 392 -3.54 11.66 -16.43
CA VAL A 392 -2.64 12.17 -15.40
C VAL A 392 -1.86 13.37 -15.96
N GLY A 393 -1.94 14.52 -15.29
CA GLY A 393 -1.22 15.73 -15.66
C GLY A 393 0.24 15.73 -15.21
N ASP A 394 1.09 16.50 -15.87
CA ASP A 394 2.48 16.74 -15.46
C ASP A 394 2.56 17.85 -14.39
N THR A 395 3.77 18.07 -13.85
CA THR A 395 3.99 19.03 -12.75
C THR A 395 3.77 20.51 -13.12
N ASP A 396 3.61 20.84 -14.40
CA ASP A 396 3.35 22.19 -14.88
C ASP A 396 1.87 22.42 -15.21
N THR A 397 1.11 21.35 -15.53
CA THR A 397 -0.26 21.44 -16.06
C THR A 397 -1.34 21.21 -15.01
N VAL A 398 -1.01 20.65 -13.85
CA VAL A 398 -1.93 20.39 -12.74
C VAL A 398 -1.32 20.87 -11.41
N GLY A 399 -2.17 21.20 -10.44
CA GLY A 399 -1.72 21.62 -9.10
C GLY A 399 -1.03 20.51 -8.33
N TYR A 400 -0.26 20.90 -7.30
CA TYR A 400 0.45 19.95 -6.43
C TYR A 400 -0.49 18.84 -5.95
N THR A 401 -0.03 17.62 -6.13
CA THR A 401 -0.73 16.43 -5.67
C THR A 401 0.27 15.52 -4.95
N SER A 402 -0.10 15.08 -3.77
CA SER A 402 0.71 14.11 -3.02
C SER A 402 0.74 12.76 -3.74
N MET A 403 1.82 11.98 -3.53
CA MET A 403 1.97 10.67 -4.17
C MET A 403 0.76 9.75 -3.96
N THR A 404 0.56 8.82 -4.87
CA THR A 404 -0.39 7.72 -4.72
C THR A 404 0.21 6.66 -3.81
N GLY A 405 -0.28 6.60 -2.58
CA GLY A 405 0.18 5.71 -1.52
C GLY A 405 -0.74 5.82 -0.30
N GLY A 406 -0.55 4.94 0.68
CA GLY A 406 -1.37 4.90 1.88
C GLY A 406 -2.85 4.62 1.61
N SER A 407 -3.18 3.99 0.50
CA SER A 407 -4.56 3.72 0.05
C SER A 407 -5.44 4.98 -0.11
N GLY A 408 -4.82 6.17 -0.21
CA GLY A 408 -5.55 7.45 -0.26
C GLY A 408 -6.03 7.85 -1.67
N GLY A 409 -5.65 7.10 -2.72
CA GLY A 409 -5.89 7.50 -4.12
C GLY A 409 -7.36 7.74 -4.42
N ALA A 410 -8.21 6.73 -4.26
CA ALA A 410 -9.64 6.84 -4.55
C ALA A 410 -10.33 7.90 -3.68
N PHE A 411 -9.97 8.00 -2.39
CA PHE A 411 -10.51 8.97 -1.48
C PHE A 411 -10.22 10.41 -1.91
N LYS A 412 -8.94 10.78 -2.01
CA LYS A 412 -8.57 12.19 -2.28
C LYS A 412 -8.78 12.61 -3.73
N THR A 413 -8.49 11.72 -4.71
CA THR A 413 -8.63 12.04 -6.12
C THR A 413 -10.09 11.98 -6.57
N GLY A 414 -10.86 11.01 -6.06
CA GLY A 414 -12.30 10.95 -6.25
C GLY A 414 -12.96 12.22 -5.73
N TRP A 415 -12.59 12.69 -4.52
CA TRP A 415 -13.14 13.92 -3.97
C TRP A 415 -12.74 15.16 -4.80
N ALA A 416 -11.46 15.27 -5.22
CA ALA A 416 -11.04 16.36 -6.09
C ALA A 416 -11.79 16.36 -7.43
N SER A 417 -12.06 15.19 -8.00
CA SER A 417 -12.84 15.04 -9.23
C SER A 417 -14.31 15.41 -9.03
N TYR A 418 -14.87 15.02 -7.88
CA TYR A 418 -16.23 15.43 -7.46
C TYR A 418 -16.35 16.96 -7.40
N GLU A 419 -15.44 17.64 -6.70
CA GLU A 419 -15.49 19.10 -6.55
C GLU A 419 -15.24 19.84 -7.88
N ALA A 420 -14.33 19.32 -8.73
CA ALA A 420 -14.14 19.86 -10.07
C ALA A 420 -15.41 19.74 -10.92
N ALA A 421 -16.14 18.62 -10.79
CA ALA A 421 -17.42 18.43 -11.45
C ALA A 421 -18.53 19.32 -10.89
N GLN A 422 -18.53 19.59 -9.58
CA GLN A 422 -19.47 20.56 -8.98
C GLN A 422 -19.20 21.98 -9.52
N ASP A 423 -17.94 22.36 -9.72
CA ASP A 423 -17.59 23.63 -10.35
C ASP A 423 -18.03 23.69 -11.82
N VAL A 424 -17.86 22.59 -12.60
CA VAL A 424 -18.45 22.46 -13.95
C VAL A 424 -19.97 22.64 -13.90
N LYS A 425 -20.66 21.91 -13.01
CA LYS A 425 -22.10 21.96 -12.85
C LYS A 425 -22.59 23.40 -12.59
N ARG A 426 -21.95 24.13 -11.68
CA ARG A 426 -22.27 25.51 -11.36
C ARG A 426 -22.14 26.41 -12.59
N GLN A 427 -20.99 26.34 -13.29
CA GLN A 427 -20.75 27.14 -14.50
C GLN A 427 -21.75 26.80 -15.62
N MET A 428 -22.06 25.52 -15.85
CA MET A 428 -23.02 25.10 -16.87
C MET A 428 -24.45 25.54 -16.54
N LEU A 429 -24.85 25.56 -15.26
CA LEU A 429 -26.15 26.14 -14.86
C LEU A 429 -26.22 27.64 -15.16
N GLU A 430 -25.13 28.39 -14.94
CA GLU A 430 -25.01 29.80 -15.31
C GLU A 430 -25.20 30.00 -16.83
N ARG A 431 -24.60 29.12 -17.67
CA ARG A 431 -24.78 29.14 -19.12
C ARG A 431 -26.22 28.83 -19.55
N ALA A 432 -26.86 27.85 -18.90
CA ALA A 432 -28.29 27.56 -19.20
C ALA A 432 -29.20 28.73 -18.86
N ALA A 433 -28.92 29.43 -17.73
CA ALA A 433 -29.64 30.64 -17.36
C ALA A 433 -29.49 31.78 -18.41
N GLU A 434 -28.28 31.93 -18.95
CA GLU A 434 -28.02 32.89 -20.03
C GLU A 434 -28.75 32.52 -21.33
N VAL A 435 -28.72 31.25 -21.76
CA VAL A 435 -29.40 30.75 -22.95
C VAL A 435 -30.92 30.94 -22.86
N TRP A 436 -31.50 30.73 -21.68
CA TRP A 436 -32.97 30.84 -21.49
C TRP A 436 -33.41 32.18 -20.94
N GLU A 437 -32.51 33.13 -20.76
CA GLU A 437 -32.79 34.46 -20.18
C GLU A 437 -33.61 34.39 -18.86
N THR A 438 -33.24 33.44 -17.98
CA THR A 438 -33.98 33.15 -16.74
C THR A 438 -33.06 33.18 -15.50
N SER A 439 -33.70 33.09 -14.33
CA SER A 439 -32.93 33.00 -13.06
C SER A 439 -32.24 31.66 -12.92
N LEU A 440 -31.04 31.66 -12.34
CA LEU A 440 -30.31 30.45 -11.99
C LEU A 440 -31.11 29.52 -11.05
N ASP A 441 -31.90 30.08 -10.15
CA ASP A 441 -32.75 29.36 -9.19
C ASP A 441 -33.88 28.56 -9.87
N ASP A 442 -34.22 28.92 -11.12
CA ASP A 442 -35.25 28.24 -11.91
C ASP A 442 -34.73 27.02 -12.68
N ILE A 443 -33.41 26.74 -12.63
CA ILE A 443 -32.78 25.67 -13.41
C ILE A 443 -32.22 24.58 -12.49
N LYS A 444 -32.42 23.31 -12.91
CA LYS A 444 -31.83 22.13 -12.27
C LYS A 444 -31.11 21.29 -13.32
N LEU A 445 -30.04 20.63 -12.87
CA LEU A 445 -29.40 19.54 -13.62
C LEU A 445 -29.83 18.20 -13.02
N GLU A 446 -30.58 17.43 -13.80
CA GLU A 446 -31.09 16.11 -13.42
C GLU A 446 -30.83 15.11 -14.57
N ASN A 447 -30.12 14.01 -14.25
CA ASN A 447 -29.81 12.94 -15.23
C ASN A 447 -29.20 13.45 -16.54
N GLY A 448 -28.28 14.40 -16.48
CA GLY A 448 -27.60 14.99 -17.65
C GLY A 448 -28.43 15.99 -18.46
N PHE A 449 -29.59 16.41 -17.97
CA PHE A 449 -30.43 17.42 -18.57
C PHE A 449 -30.59 18.65 -17.68
N PHE A 450 -30.39 19.80 -18.25
CA PHE A 450 -30.82 21.07 -17.67
C PHE A 450 -32.32 21.20 -17.90
N ILE A 451 -33.07 21.53 -16.86
CA ILE A 451 -34.53 21.57 -16.87
C ILE A 451 -34.98 22.82 -16.12
N HIS A 452 -35.86 23.60 -16.75
CA HIS A 452 -36.46 24.74 -16.07
C HIS A 452 -37.60 24.30 -15.14
N SER A 453 -37.64 24.84 -13.92
CA SER A 453 -38.51 24.37 -12.84
C SER A 453 -40.01 24.56 -13.11
N SER A 454 -40.40 25.58 -13.89
CA SER A 454 -41.79 25.95 -14.18
C SER A 454 -42.18 25.84 -15.68
N ASP A 455 -41.21 25.60 -16.58
CA ASP A 455 -41.44 25.43 -18.00
C ASP A 455 -40.83 24.12 -18.50
N SER A 456 -41.64 23.10 -18.72
CA SER A 456 -41.22 21.80 -19.18
C SER A 456 -40.72 21.73 -20.62
N GLU A 457 -40.96 22.78 -21.44
CA GLU A 457 -40.42 22.86 -22.78
C GLU A 457 -38.97 23.33 -22.80
N LEU A 458 -38.53 24.05 -21.76
CA LEU A 458 -37.16 24.46 -21.57
C LEU A 458 -36.35 23.30 -20.95
N LYS A 459 -35.88 22.40 -21.81
CA LYS A 459 -35.05 21.25 -21.47
C LYS A 459 -33.94 21.10 -22.49
N MET A 460 -32.72 20.91 -22.03
CA MET A 460 -31.53 20.76 -22.86
C MET A 460 -30.60 19.72 -22.25
N SER A 461 -30.04 18.81 -23.04
CA SER A 461 -29.03 17.89 -22.61
C SER A 461 -27.69 18.60 -22.32
N PHE A 462 -26.81 17.95 -21.58
CA PHE A 462 -25.47 18.47 -21.28
C PHE A 462 -24.69 18.78 -22.59
N SER A 463 -24.77 17.90 -23.60
CA SER A 463 -24.11 18.10 -24.89
C SER A 463 -24.72 19.20 -25.73
N GLU A 464 -26.06 19.36 -25.73
CA GLU A 464 -26.71 20.46 -26.39
C GLU A 464 -26.29 21.81 -25.80
N LEU A 465 -26.32 21.95 -24.46
CA LEU A 465 -25.85 23.17 -23.81
C LEU A 465 -24.35 23.42 -24.08
N ALA A 466 -23.52 22.38 -24.07
CA ALA A 466 -22.09 22.50 -24.36
C ALA A 466 -21.83 23.07 -25.77
N SER A 467 -22.71 22.81 -26.77
CA SER A 467 -22.61 23.38 -28.12
C SER A 467 -22.85 24.89 -28.16
N HIS A 468 -23.52 25.45 -27.15
CA HIS A 468 -23.77 26.89 -27.03
C HIS A 468 -22.65 27.65 -26.28
N LEU A 469 -21.63 26.96 -25.75
CA LEU A 469 -20.56 27.64 -25.01
C LEU A 469 -19.83 28.74 -25.81
N PRO A 470 -19.58 28.61 -27.12
CA PRO A 470 -18.97 29.70 -27.89
C PRO A 470 -19.76 31.01 -27.84
N ASP A 471 -21.10 30.93 -27.76
CA ASP A 471 -22.00 32.07 -27.79
C ASP A 471 -22.37 32.59 -26.40
N THR A 472 -22.04 31.87 -25.35
CA THR A 472 -22.38 32.15 -23.94
C THR A 472 -21.20 32.38 -23.03
N GLY A 473 -20.11 32.97 -23.52
CA GLY A 473 -18.92 33.35 -22.73
C GLY A 473 -17.76 32.39 -22.84
N GLY A 474 -17.80 31.37 -23.70
CA GLY A 474 -16.66 30.51 -24.04
C GLY A 474 -16.52 29.27 -23.17
N PRO A 475 -15.32 28.65 -23.16
CA PRO A 475 -15.08 27.36 -22.51
C PRO A 475 -15.41 27.33 -21.03
N VAL A 476 -15.91 26.19 -20.55
CA VAL A 476 -16.13 25.90 -19.14
C VAL A 476 -15.02 24.99 -18.63
N VAL A 477 -14.40 25.43 -17.54
CA VAL A 477 -13.33 24.68 -16.86
C VAL A 477 -13.61 24.61 -15.36
N GLY A 478 -13.94 23.43 -14.87
CA GLY A 478 -14.05 23.17 -13.45
C GLY A 478 -12.71 22.76 -12.86
N ARG A 479 -12.44 23.17 -11.63
CA ARG A 479 -11.19 22.85 -10.96
C ARG A 479 -11.37 22.67 -9.46
N ALA A 480 -10.53 21.79 -8.87
CA ALA A 480 -10.45 21.62 -7.44
C ALA A 480 -9.00 21.42 -7.00
N ASN A 481 -8.65 22.04 -5.86
CA ASN A 481 -7.43 21.80 -5.12
C ASN A 481 -7.82 21.64 -3.66
N LEU A 482 -7.55 20.49 -3.07
CA LEU A 482 -7.96 20.17 -1.71
C LEU A 482 -6.96 19.23 -1.02
N ASP A 483 -7.03 19.20 0.30
CA ASP A 483 -6.30 18.27 1.16
C ASP A 483 -7.30 17.66 2.14
N PRO A 484 -8.12 16.67 1.69
CA PRO A 484 -9.23 16.16 2.49
C PRO A 484 -8.71 15.32 3.66
N ARG A 485 -9.44 15.36 4.76
CA ARG A 485 -9.13 14.62 5.98
C ARG A 485 -10.15 13.52 6.21
N GLY A 486 -9.77 12.50 7.02
CA GLY A 486 -10.65 11.41 7.38
C GLY A 486 -10.85 10.37 6.29
N PRO A 487 -9.77 9.80 5.71
CA PRO A 487 -9.89 8.78 4.65
C PRO A 487 -10.58 7.50 5.10
N GLY A 488 -10.87 7.38 6.39
CA GLY A 488 -11.38 6.16 7.01
C GLY A 488 -10.31 5.07 7.01
N SER A 489 -10.42 4.14 7.95
CA SER A 489 -9.51 2.99 8.00
C SER A 489 -10.12 1.80 7.27
N ALA A 490 -9.27 0.88 6.79
CA ALA A 490 -9.68 -0.35 6.15
C ALA A 490 -9.40 -1.56 7.06
N PHE A 491 -10.33 -2.51 7.08
CA PHE A 491 -10.21 -3.81 7.74
C PHE A 491 -10.42 -4.92 6.72
N ALA A 492 -9.75 -6.03 6.95
CA ALA A 492 -9.91 -7.23 6.14
C ALA A 492 -9.86 -8.48 7.01
N THR A 493 -10.56 -9.55 6.59
CA THR A 493 -10.53 -10.86 7.23
C THR A 493 -10.39 -11.91 6.16
N HIS A 494 -9.36 -12.72 6.27
CA HIS A 494 -9.04 -13.75 5.28
C HIS A 494 -9.20 -15.14 5.85
N LEU A 495 -9.59 -16.04 4.99
CA LEU A 495 -9.82 -17.45 5.24
C LEU A 495 -9.12 -18.28 4.16
N VAL A 496 -8.34 -19.27 4.56
CA VAL A 496 -7.62 -20.14 3.66
C VAL A 496 -7.76 -21.62 4.06
N ASP A 497 -7.97 -22.48 3.07
CA ASP A 497 -7.83 -23.93 3.18
C ASP A 497 -6.60 -24.36 2.39
N LEU A 498 -5.72 -25.16 3.02
CA LEU A 498 -4.50 -25.68 2.39
C LEU A 498 -4.19 -27.12 2.85
N GLU A 499 -3.33 -27.78 2.09
CA GLU A 499 -2.70 -29.04 2.48
C GLU A 499 -1.19 -28.87 2.59
N VAL A 500 -0.58 -29.60 3.52
CA VAL A 500 0.87 -29.68 3.71
C VAL A 500 1.31 -31.12 3.43
N ASP A 501 2.19 -31.30 2.45
CA ASP A 501 2.92 -32.56 2.29
C ASP A 501 4.02 -32.64 3.35
N THR A 502 3.81 -33.47 4.34
CA THR A 502 4.74 -33.62 5.50
C THR A 502 6.08 -34.25 5.11
N GLU A 503 6.19 -34.93 3.96
CA GLU A 503 7.45 -35.50 3.48
C GLU A 503 8.34 -34.43 2.81
N THR A 504 7.73 -33.53 2.05
CA THR A 504 8.44 -32.50 1.29
C THR A 504 8.39 -31.12 1.95
N GLY A 505 7.38 -30.85 2.79
CA GLY A 505 7.06 -29.53 3.33
C GLY A 505 6.31 -28.61 2.34
N LYS A 506 5.90 -29.14 1.19
CA LYS A 506 5.17 -28.37 0.18
C LYS A 506 3.76 -28.01 0.68
N VAL A 507 3.41 -26.73 0.56
CA VAL A 507 2.06 -26.21 0.80
C VAL A 507 1.31 -26.17 -0.54
N THR A 508 0.06 -26.62 -0.53
CA THR A 508 -0.88 -26.49 -1.66
C THR A 508 -2.12 -25.76 -1.18
N ILE A 509 -2.38 -24.56 -1.71
CA ILE A 509 -3.54 -23.75 -1.34
C ILE A 509 -4.75 -24.26 -2.16
N LEU A 510 -5.81 -24.66 -1.45
CA LEU A 510 -7.00 -25.27 -2.06
C LEU A 510 -8.09 -24.25 -2.32
N ARG A 511 -8.30 -23.34 -1.37
CA ARG A 511 -9.32 -22.28 -1.44
C ARG A 511 -8.87 -21.07 -0.64
N TYR A 512 -9.18 -19.88 -1.13
CA TYR A 512 -8.87 -18.61 -0.45
C TYR A 512 -10.04 -17.65 -0.57
N THR A 513 -10.47 -17.07 0.56
CA THR A 513 -11.53 -16.06 0.62
C THR A 513 -11.03 -14.84 1.40
N ALA A 514 -11.26 -13.66 0.88
CA ALA A 514 -10.82 -12.39 1.47
C ALA A 514 -11.97 -11.39 1.56
N ALA A 515 -12.45 -11.13 2.76
CA ALA A 515 -13.44 -10.10 3.05
C ALA A 515 -12.73 -8.79 3.38
N GLN A 516 -13.14 -7.68 2.76
CA GLN A 516 -12.52 -6.37 2.99
C GLN A 516 -13.57 -5.25 2.98
N ASP A 517 -13.49 -4.34 3.99
CA ASP A 517 -14.28 -3.11 4.01
C ASP A 517 -13.73 -2.11 2.97
N ALA A 518 -14.55 -1.77 2.00
CA ALA A 518 -14.26 -0.85 0.91
C ALA A 518 -14.94 0.52 1.07
N GLY A 519 -15.71 0.71 2.16
CA GLY A 519 -16.65 1.83 2.21
C GLY A 519 -17.74 1.64 1.15
N THR A 520 -17.79 2.52 0.15
CA THR A 520 -18.56 2.31 -1.08
C THR A 520 -17.62 1.93 -2.22
N ALA A 521 -17.86 0.80 -2.86
CA ALA A 521 -17.05 0.32 -3.98
C ALA A 521 -17.46 1.03 -5.28
N ILE A 522 -16.82 2.15 -5.61
CA ILE A 522 -17.11 2.92 -6.83
C ILE A 522 -16.93 2.08 -8.10
N HIS A 523 -15.91 1.22 -8.13
CA HIS A 523 -15.65 0.30 -9.23
C HIS A 523 -15.38 -1.11 -8.70
N PRO A 524 -16.41 -1.95 -8.47
CA PRO A 524 -16.29 -3.24 -7.78
C PRO A 524 -15.20 -4.16 -8.36
N SER A 525 -15.11 -4.33 -9.68
CA SER A 525 -14.11 -5.21 -10.27
C SER A 525 -12.66 -4.75 -10.07
N TYR A 526 -12.39 -3.44 -9.97
CA TYR A 526 -11.08 -2.94 -9.57
C TYR A 526 -10.80 -3.17 -8.07
N VAL A 527 -11.83 -3.05 -7.23
CA VAL A 527 -11.71 -3.39 -5.79
C VAL A 527 -11.36 -4.87 -5.62
N GLU A 528 -12.07 -5.78 -6.32
CA GLU A 528 -11.74 -7.21 -6.35
C GLU A 528 -10.31 -7.47 -6.81
N GLY A 529 -9.88 -6.84 -7.89
CA GLY A 529 -8.50 -6.93 -8.39
C GLY A 529 -7.45 -6.44 -7.38
N GLN A 530 -7.75 -5.39 -6.59
CA GLN A 530 -6.87 -4.92 -5.53
C GLN A 530 -6.81 -5.92 -4.35
N ILE A 531 -7.94 -6.53 -3.98
CA ILE A 531 -8.00 -7.57 -2.95
C ILE A 531 -7.18 -8.78 -3.38
N GLN A 532 -7.45 -9.33 -4.57
CA GLN A 532 -6.75 -10.48 -5.12
C GLN A 532 -5.24 -10.25 -5.22
N GLY A 533 -4.83 -9.09 -5.76
CA GLY A 533 -3.42 -8.72 -5.88
C GLY A 533 -2.71 -8.56 -4.53
N GLY A 534 -3.40 -8.10 -3.49
CA GLY A 534 -2.85 -8.03 -2.13
C GLY A 534 -2.67 -9.40 -1.49
N VAL A 535 -3.64 -10.28 -1.66
CA VAL A 535 -3.58 -11.68 -1.21
C VAL A 535 -2.39 -12.41 -1.83
N VAL A 536 -2.20 -12.29 -3.14
CA VAL A 536 -1.09 -12.97 -3.86
C VAL A 536 0.26 -12.52 -3.32
N GLN A 537 0.47 -11.23 -3.13
CA GLN A 537 1.71 -10.71 -2.53
C GLN A 537 1.93 -11.22 -1.11
N GLY A 538 0.89 -11.24 -0.28
CA GLY A 538 0.98 -11.77 1.07
C GLY A 538 1.29 -13.26 1.13
N ILE A 539 0.74 -14.06 0.21
CA ILE A 539 1.06 -15.50 0.09
C ILE A 539 2.52 -15.70 -0.30
N GLY A 540 3.02 -14.94 -1.29
CA GLY A 540 4.42 -14.99 -1.70
C GLY A 540 5.37 -14.69 -0.55
N TRP A 541 5.08 -13.63 0.22
CA TRP A 541 5.82 -13.26 1.42
C TRP A 541 5.76 -14.35 2.51
N ALA A 542 4.58 -14.96 2.70
CA ALA A 542 4.41 -16.02 3.70
C ALA A 542 5.21 -17.28 3.39
N LEU A 543 5.34 -17.67 2.11
CA LEU A 543 5.82 -19.00 1.72
C LEU A 543 7.18 -19.03 1.04
N ASN A 544 7.57 -18.01 0.27
CA ASN A 544 8.66 -18.16 -0.69
C ASN A 544 9.66 -17.02 -0.74
N GLU A 545 9.23 -15.78 -0.51
CA GLU A 545 10.02 -14.59 -0.80
C GLU A 545 10.94 -14.23 0.37
N GLU A 546 12.23 -14.05 0.08
CA GLU A 546 13.24 -13.58 1.04
C GLU A 546 14.50 -13.10 0.33
N TYR A 547 15.28 -12.26 1.00
CA TYR A 547 16.65 -11.91 0.58
C TYR A 547 17.63 -12.90 1.17
N PHE A 548 18.32 -13.66 0.32
CA PHE A 548 19.46 -14.47 0.73
C PHE A 548 20.72 -13.60 0.73
N ILE A 549 21.18 -13.23 1.91
CA ILE A 549 22.40 -12.43 2.09
C ILE A 549 23.54 -13.38 2.47
N ASN A 550 24.63 -13.34 1.72
CA ASN A 550 25.81 -14.16 2.00
C ASN A 550 26.73 -13.51 3.05
N GLU A 551 27.77 -14.24 3.45
CA GLU A 551 28.77 -13.78 4.46
C GLU A 551 29.48 -12.48 4.10
N SER A 552 29.51 -12.08 2.84
CA SER A 552 30.08 -10.81 2.38
C SER A 552 29.06 -9.66 2.30
N GLY A 553 27.84 -9.86 2.82
CA GLY A 553 26.77 -8.87 2.83
C GLY A 553 26.07 -8.65 1.48
N GLY A 554 26.29 -9.54 0.50
CA GLY A 554 25.69 -9.45 -0.83
C GLY A 554 24.45 -10.34 -0.99
N MET A 555 23.43 -9.84 -1.70
CA MET A 555 22.28 -10.66 -2.10
C MET A 555 22.69 -11.69 -3.15
N THR A 556 22.26 -12.94 -2.99
CA THR A 556 22.64 -14.05 -3.89
C THR A 556 21.50 -14.52 -4.79
N ASN A 557 20.28 -14.05 -4.56
CA ASN A 557 19.08 -14.40 -5.30
C ASN A 557 18.42 -13.19 -5.99
N SER A 558 19.23 -12.31 -6.59
CA SER A 558 18.79 -11.06 -7.22
C SER A 558 18.23 -11.22 -8.64
N SER A 559 17.53 -12.32 -8.92
CA SER A 559 16.84 -12.56 -10.18
C SER A 559 15.42 -13.10 -9.94
N LEU A 560 14.51 -12.96 -10.91
CA LEU A 560 13.16 -13.53 -10.81
C LEU A 560 13.16 -15.08 -10.94
N LEU A 561 14.30 -15.69 -11.25
CA LEU A 561 14.46 -17.14 -11.21
C LEU A 561 14.61 -17.64 -9.77
N ASP A 562 15.33 -16.89 -8.94
CA ASP A 562 15.74 -17.29 -7.60
C ASP A 562 14.92 -16.56 -6.51
N TYR A 563 14.50 -15.32 -6.75
CA TYR A 563 13.53 -14.59 -5.93
C TYR A 563 12.12 -15.03 -6.35
N ARG A 564 11.57 -16.00 -5.62
CA ARG A 564 10.40 -16.77 -6.04
C ARG A 564 9.08 -16.10 -5.68
N MET A 565 8.57 -15.26 -6.55
CA MET A 565 7.18 -14.80 -6.45
C MET A 565 6.19 -15.89 -6.88
N PRO A 566 4.97 -15.93 -6.32
CA PRO A 566 3.94 -16.87 -6.76
C PRO A 566 3.59 -16.69 -8.23
N THR A 567 3.31 -17.80 -8.89
CA THR A 567 2.76 -17.86 -10.26
C THR A 567 1.28 -18.23 -10.22
N SER A 568 0.60 -18.13 -11.35
CA SER A 568 -0.82 -18.54 -11.46
C SER A 568 -1.06 -20.03 -11.19
N LEU A 569 -0.01 -20.86 -11.19
CA LEU A 569 -0.09 -22.29 -10.87
C LEU A 569 0.00 -22.57 -9.37
N ASP A 570 0.45 -21.58 -8.57
CA ASP A 570 0.63 -21.74 -7.13
C ASP A 570 -0.63 -21.36 -6.35
N LEU A 571 -1.64 -20.80 -7.01
CA LEU A 571 -2.77 -20.14 -6.38
C LEU A 571 -4.11 -20.62 -6.93
N PRO A 572 -5.14 -20.84 -6.08
CA PRO A 572 -6.52 -20.97 -6.53
C PRO A 572 -7.07 -19.62 -6.97
N MET A 573 -8.29 -19.63 -7.53
CA MET A 573 -9.09 -18.40 -7.62
C MET A 573 -9.35 -17.87 -6.21
N ILE A 574 -9.19 -16.56 -6.04
CA ILE A 574 -9.42 -15.88 -4.75
C ILE A 574 -10.81 -15.28 -4.75
N ASP A 575 -11.64 -15.73 -3.81
CA ASP A 575 -12.98 -15.18 -3.57
C ASP A 575 -12.83 -13.83 -2.85
N ALA A 576 -13.08 -12.72 -3.54
CA ALA A 576 -13.06 -11.39 -2.96
C ALA A 576 -14.47 -11.00 -2.48
N LEU A 577 -14.63 -10.77 -1.17
CA LEU A 577 -15.89 -10.32 -0.57
C LEU A 577 -15.77 -8.83 -0.26
N ILE A 578 -16.49 -8.01 -1.01
CA ILE A 578 -16.56 -6.58 -0.77
C ILE A 578 -17.58 -6.34 0.34
N VAL A 579 -17.11 -5.82 1.48
CA VAL A 579 -17.94 -5.34 2.58
C VAL A 579 -18.04 -3.82 2.47
N GLU A 580 -19.25 -3.28 2.52
CA GLU A 580 -19.49 -1.85 2.35
C GLU A 580 -19.99 -1.23 3.65
N VAL A 581 -19.09 -0.52 4.34
CA VAL A 581 -19.42 0.37 5.46
C VAL A 581 -19.03 1.79 5.04
N PRO A 582 -19.95 2.57 4.47
CA PRO A 582 -19.66 3.87 3.87
C PRO A 582 -18.94 4.82 4.82
N ASN A 583 -17.91 5.51 4.32
CA ASN A 583 -17.20 6.56 5.05
C ASN A 583 -18.04 7.85 5.06
N PRO A 584 -18.54 8.30 6.21
CA PRO A 584 -19.40 9.47 6.27
C PRO A 584 -18.72 10.80 5.93
N LEU A 585 -17.38 10.80 5.82
CA LEU A 585 -16.58 11.98 5.50
C LEU A 585 -16.25 12.10 4.01
N HIS A 586 -16.73 11.17 3.17
CA HIS A 586 -16.52 11.24 1.72
C HIS A 586 -17.86 11.42 0.99
N PRO A 587 -17.98 12.25 -0.06
CA PRO A 587 -19.23 12.48 -0.78
C PRO A 587 -19.98 11.21 -1.20
N TYR A 588 -19.24 10.17 -1.60
CA TYR A 588 -19.77 8.87 -2.00
C TYR A 588 -19.39 7.72 -1.06
N GLY A 589 -18.95 8.00 0.16
CA GLY A 589 -18.66 6.97 1.16
C GLY A 589 -17.40 6.13 0.93
N VAL A 590 -16.47 6.56 0.10
CA VAL A 590 -15.26 5.80 -0.28
C VAL A 590 -14.30 5.60 0.89
N ARG A 591 -13.70 4.39 0.96
CA ARG A 591 -12.48 4.07 1.73
C ARG A 591 -11.37 3.62 0.80
N GLY A 592 -10.14 3.72 1.25
CA GLY A 592 -9.00 3.16 0.52
C GLY A 592 -8.98 1.62 0.61
N VAL A 593 -8.75 0.96 -0.51
CA VAL A 593 -8.77 -0.52 -0.62
C VAL A 593 -7.43 -1.11 -1.04
N GLY A 594 -6.45 -0.24 -1.38
CA GLY A 594 -5.25 -0.66 -2.08
C GLY A 594 -4.26 -1.49 -1.24
N GLU A 595 -4.28 -1.43 0.09
CA GLU A 595 -3.20 -1.97 0.90
C GLU A 595 -3.62 -3.06 1.89
N VAL A 596 -4.75 -2.94 2.55
CA VAL A 596 -5.11 -3.84 3.67
C VAL A 596 -5.16 -5.32 3.31
N ALA A 597 -5.43 -5.67 2.04
CA ALA A 597 -5.51 -7.06 1.59
C ALA A 597 -4.19 -7.86 1.69
N ILE A 598 -3.04 -7.21 1.83
CA ILE A 598 -1.76 -7.91 2.07
C ILE A 598 -1.54 -8.24 3.55
N VAL A 599 -2.33 -7.65 4.46
CA VAL A 599 -2.07 -7.72 5.90
C VAL A 599 -2.41 -9.10 6.50
N PRO A 600 -3.58 -9.72 6.27
CA PRO A 600 -3.94 -11.00 6.89
C PRO A 600 -3.20 -12.24 6.36
N PRO A 601 -2.77 -12.32 5.07
CA PRO A 601 -2.30 -13.57 4.49
C PRO A 601 -1.16 -14.26 5.24
N LEU A 602 -0.21 -13.50 5.82
CA LEU A 602 0.94 -14.08 6.52
C LEU A 602 0.49 -14.96 7.70
N ALA A 603 -0.40 -14.44 8.51
CA ALA A 603 -0.95 -15.16 9.65
C ALA A 603 -2.00 -16.21 9.23
N ALA A 604 -2.85 -15.91 8.26
CA ALA A 604 -3.85 -16.88 7.78
C ALA A 604 -3.17 -18.17 7.29
N MET A 605 -2.06 -18.04 6.53
CA MET A 605 -1.25 -19.18 6.08
C MET A 605 -0.62 -19.92 7.27
N ALA A 606 -0.04 -19.21 8.25
CA ALA A 606 0.56 -19.81 9.43
C ALA A 606 -0.46 -20.60 10.27
N ASN A 607 -1.65 -20.04 10.46
CA ASN A 607 -2.74 -20.66 11.20
C ASN A 607 -3.28 -21.91 10.47
N ALA A 608 -3.39 -21.86 9.13
CA ALA A 608 -3.80 -22.99 8.34
C ALA A 608 -2.74 -24.13 8.33
N ILE A 609 -1.45 -23.79 8.29
CA ILE A 609 -0.36 -24.77 8.42
C ILE A 609 -0.44 -25.43 9.80
N TYR A 610 -0.65 -24.65 10.86
CA TYR A 610 -0.84 -25.22 12.20
C TYR A 610 -2.02 -26.20 12.27
N ASP A 611 -3.18 -25.81 11.74
CA ASP A 611 -4.38 -26.69 11.72
C ASP A 611 -4.16 -27.98 10.89
N ALA A 612 -3.28 -27.92 9.87
CA ALA A 612 -2.94 -29.08 9.05
C ALA A 612 -1.98 -30.06 9.72
N ILE A 613 -0.97 -29.58 10.43
CA ILE A 613 0.17 -30.40 10.90
C ILE A 613 0.50 -30.26 12.39
N GLY A 614 -0.21 -29.41 13.14
CA GLY A 614 -0.02 -29.22 14.58
C GLY A 614 1.27 -28.51 15.00
N VAL A 615 1.95 -27.83 14.05
CA VAL A 615 3.20 -27.09 14.32
C VAL A 615 3.01 -25.61 14.02
N ARG A 616 3.16 -24.74 15.03
CA ARG A 616 3.05 -23.28 14.85
C ARG A 616 4.34 -22.72 14.26
N MET A 617 4.19 -22.08 13.12
CA MET A 617 5.27 -21.38 12.44
C MET A 617 5.40 -19.96 12.99
N THR A 618 6.61 -19.57 13.39
CA THR A 618 6.92 -18.25 13.95
C THR A 618 8.00 -17.50 13.16
N GLU A 619 8.43 -18.08 12.05
CA GLU A 619 9.43 -17.49 11.15
C GLU A 619 8.91 -17.47 9.71
N LEU A 620 9.18 -16.39 8.98
CA LEU A 620 8.88 -16.25 7.55
C LEU A 620 10.18 -16.17 6.73
N PRO A 621 10.17 -16.77 5.53
CA PRO A 621 9.08 -17.49 4.88
C PRO A 621 8.92 -18.93 5.40
N MET A 622 7.67 -19.41 5.41
CA MET A 622 7.33 -20.80 5.73
C MET A 622 7.53 -21.69 4.50
N ASN A 623 8.75 -21.70 3.97
CA ASN A 623 9.10 -22.50 2.81
C ASN A 623 9.19 -23.99 3.15
N PRO A 624 9.24 -24.91 2.15
CA PRO A 624 9.28 -26.34 2.40
C PRO A 624 10.40 -26.79 3.35
N ALA A 625 11.55 -26.16 3.31
CA ALA A 625 12.66 -26.47 4.20
C ALA A 625 12.37 -26.08 5.67
N ALA A 626 11.79 -24.89 5.88
CA ALA A 626 11.39 -24.39 7.19
C ALA A 626 10.29 -25.28 7.81
N ILE A 627 9.26 -25.63 7.04
CA ILE A 627 8.18 -26.54 7.49
C ILE A 627 8.73 -27.90 7.88
N ARG A 628 9.59 -28.50 7.05
CA ARG A 628 10.21 -29.79 7.38
C ARG A 628 11.09 -29.73 8.63
N LYS A 629 11.83 -28.63 8.81
CA LYS A 629 12.63 -28.41 10.02
C LYS A 629 11.72 -28.35 11.26
N ALA A 630 10.62 -27.62 11.16
CA ALA A 630 9.65 -27.48 12.25
C ALA A 630 8.99 -28.83 12.61
N ILE A 631 8.54 -29.62 11.63
CA ILE A 631 7.97 -30.98 11.86
C ILE A 631 8.96 -31.91 12.56
N LYS A 632 10.27 -31.85 12.21
CA LYS A 632 11.29 -32.72 12.81
C LYS A 632 11.72 -32.27 14.20
N GLY A 633 11.50 -31.03 14.57
CA GLY A 633 11.84 -30.46 15.87
C GLY A 633 10.69 -30.47 16.89
N ALA A 634 9.47 -30.87 16.45
CA ALA A 634 8.23 -30.89 17.24
C ALA A 634 8.06 -32.21 18.06
#